data_51ae73b175b4f10811ca2117d5ba94bb
#
_entry.id   51ae73b175b4f10811ca2117d5ba94bb
#
_cell.length_a   1.000
_cell.length_b   1.000
_cell.length_c   1.000
_cell.angle_alpha   90.00
_cell.angle_beta   90.00
_cell.angle_gamma   90.00
#
_symmetry.space_group_name_H-M   'P 1'
#
loop_
_entity.id
_entity.type
_entity.pdbx_description
1 polymer ?
#
loop_
_entity_poly.entity_id
_entity_poly.type
_entity_poly.pdbx_seq_one_letter_code
_entity_poly.pdbx_strand_id
1 'polypeptide(L)'
;TLVASAKAVKIGKEINPDFLIGNMISMVPFYPYSCSPKDQLLAQQLMHDRFFFSDVQCRGHYPAYALKMFERKRFNINITDEDKKALSEGTVDYIGFSYYMSNTVDSNSIRDVSTTTDGSSEHSVKNPYIKETDWGWAIDPEGLRYVLNQFYERYELPMFIVENGFGAIDKKEEDGSCHDSYRIDYLRAHIEQMKKAVEEDGVNLMGYTPWGCIDCISFTTGEMKKRYGFIYV
;
A
#
# COMPACT_ATOMS: atom_id res chain seq x y z
N THR A 1 -18.54 -0.63 -5.36
CA THR A 1 -17.51 0.26 -4.75
C THR A 1 -16.81 1.10 -5.79
N LEU A 2 -16.14 0.53 -6.85
CA LEU A 2 -15.33 1.27 -7.83
C LEU A 2 -16.16 2.27 -8.66
N VAL A 3 -17.35 1.89 -9.12
CA VAL A 3 -18.26 2.82 -9.81
C VAL A 3 -18.70 3.97 -8.89
N ALA A 4 -18.93 3.71 -7.59
CA ALA A 4 -19.24 4.77 -6.63
C ALA A 4 -18.05 5.71 -6.42
N SER A 5 -16.82 5.18 -6.36
CA SER A 5 -15.59 5.98 -6.31
C SER A 5 -15.49 6.91 -7.52
N ALA A 6 -15.67 6.38 -8.73
CA ALA A 6 -15.63 7.17 -9.95
C ALA A 6 -16.71 8.26 -10.00
N LYS A 7 -17.95 7.94 -9.58
CA LYS A 7 -19.02 8.94 -9.48
C LYS A 7 -18.69 10.03 -8.45
N ALA A 8 -18.04 9.68 -7.33
CA ALA A 8 -17.61 10.66 -6.33
C ALA A 8 -16.57 11.63 -6.89
N VAL A 9 -15.58 11.12 -7.66
CA VAL A 9 -14.60 11.96 -8.36
C VAL A 9 -15.29 12.92 -9.31
N LYS A 10 -16.22 12.42 -10.13
CA LYS A 10 -16.97 13.24 -11.09
C LYS A 10 -17.74 14.36 -10.38
N ILE A 11 -18.50 14.03 -9.32
CA ILE A 11 -19.25 15.02 -8.53
C ILE A 11 -18.29 16.06 -7.92
N GLY A 12 -17.15 15.62 -7.39
CA GLY A 12 -16.14 16.54 -6.84
C GLY A 12 -15.64 17.55 -7.89
N LYS A 13 -15.40 17.10 -9.12
CA LYS A 13 -15.02 17.96 -10.25
C LYS A 13 -16.16 18.88 -10.73
N GLU A 14 -17.41 18.43 -10.63
CA GLU A 14 -18.58 19.28 -10.92
C GLU A 14 -18.76 20.40 -9.88
N ILE A 15 -18.42 20.15 -8.61
CA ILE A 15 -18.45 21.17 -7.54
C ILE A 15 -17.31 22.18 -7.73
N ASN A 16 -16.10 21.68 -7.96
CA ASN A 16 -14.94 22.51 -8.26
C ASN A 16 -13.97 21.74 -9.18
N PRO A 17 -13.77 22.17 -10.43
CA PRO A 17 -12.88 21.51 -11.38
C PRO A 17 -11.40 21.54 -10.95
N ASP A 18 -11.00 22.43 -10.05
CA ASP A 18 -9.63 22.55 -9.54
C ASP A 18 -9.30 21.59 -8.38
N PHE A 19 -10.29 20.84 -7.88
CA PHE A 19 -10.03 19.83 -6.86
C PHE A 19 -9.13 18.73 -7.41
N LEU A 20 -8.05 18.44 -6.70
CA LEU A 20 -7.24 17.24 -6.90
C LEU A 20 -7.81 16.11 -6.03
N ILE A 21 -8.32 15.08 -6.67
CA ILE A 21 -8.99 13.96 -6.00
C ILE A 21 -8.16 12.69 -6.22
N GLY A 22 -7.63 12.15 -5.14
CA GLY A 22 -6.85 10.92 -5.13
C GLY A 22 -7.64 9.74 -4.56
N ASN A 23 -7.02 8.57 -4.64
CA ASN A 23 -7.46 7.37 -3.96
C ASN A 23 -6.64 7.13 -2.68
N MET A 24 -6.97 6.05 -1.96
CA MET A 24 -6.16 5.50 -0.87
C MET A 24 -6.04 3.99 -1.05
N ILE A 25 -4.81 3.52 -1.23
CA ILE A 25 -4.49 2.11 -1.45
C ILE A 25 -3.59 1.60 -0.34
N SER A 26 -3.95 0.48 0.28
CA SER A 26 -3.04 -0.24 1.16
C SER A 26 -2.04 -1.02 0.31
N MET A 27 -0.79 -0.56 0.26
CA MET A 27 0.25 -1.17 -0.56
C MET A 27 1.25 -1.95 0.28
N VAL A 28 1.26 -3.25 0.07
CA VAL A 28 2.24 -4.18 0.60
C VAL A 28 2.79 -4.99 -0.56
N PRO A 29 4.00 -4.72 -1.04
CA PRO A 29 4.56 -5.44 -2.18
C PRO A 29 4.89 -6.89 -1.80
N PHE A 30 4.83 -7.77 -2.79
CA PHE A 30 5.25 -9.16 -2.68
C PHE A 30 6.56 -9.39 -3.40
N TYR A 31 7.56 -9.88 -2.66
CA TYR A 31 8.82 -10.34 -3.24
C TYR A 31 8.79 -11.84 -3.49
N PRO A 32 9.37 -12.30 -4.60
CA PRO A 32 9.64 -13.72 -4.76
C PRO A 32 10.76 -14.15 -3.80
N TYR A 33 10.62 -15.31 -3.16
CA TYR A 33 11.64 -15.86 -2.26
C TYR A 33 12.95 -16.21 -2.99
N SER A 34 12.83 -16.59 -4.25
CA SER A 34 13.98 -16.93 -5.08
C SER A 34 13.84 -16.41 -6.51
N CYS A 35 14.91 -16.55 -7.30
CA CYS A 35 14.89 -16.27 -8.74
C CYS A 35 14.15 -17.33 -9.57
N SER A 36 13.47 -18.29 -8.95
CA SER A 36 12.63 -19.27 -9.64
C SER A 36 11.54 -18.57 -10.45
N PRO A 37 11.33 -18.92 -11.74
CA PRO A 37 10.22 -18.36 -12.52
C PRO A 37 8.85 -18.58 -11.87
N LYS A 38 8.67 -19.65 -11.08
CA LYS A 38 7.42 -19.90 -10.35
C LYS A 38 7.21 -18.88 -9.23
N ASP A 39 8.25 -18.54 -8.47
CA ASP A 39 8.18 -17.53 -7.42
C ASP A 39 7.91 -16.14 -8.00
N GLN A 40 8.56 -15.82 -9.14
CA GLN A 40 8.34 -14.56 -9.86
C GLN A 40 6.89 -14.43 -10.34
N LEU A 41 6.34 -15.47 -10.96
CA LEU A 41 4.94 -15.47 -11.41
C LEU A 41 3.96 -15.39 -10.23
N LEU A 42 4.25 -16.05 -9.12
CA LEU A 42 3.44 -15.99 -7.92
C LEU A 42 3.40 -14.58 -7.33
N ALA A 43 4.57 -13.96 -7.15
CA ALA A 43 4.66 -12.59 -6.66
C ALA A 43 3.91 -11.62 -7.59
N GLN A 44 4.07 -11.75 -8.91
CA GLN A 44 3.34 -10.95 -9.88
C GLN A 44 1.82 -11.13 -9.79
N GLN A 45 1.34 -12.36 -9.60
CA GLN A 45 -0.09 -12.64 -9.46
C GLN A 45 -0.67 -12.02 -8.19
N LEU A 46 0.07 -12.04 -7.09
CA LEU A 46 -0.32 -11.38 -5.84
C LEU A 46 -0.31 -9.86 -5.96
N MET A 47 0.62 -9.31 -6.72
CA MET A 47 0.63 -7.88 -7.03
C MET A 47 -0.59 -7.45 -7.86
N HIS A 48 -1.24 -8.33 -8.63
CA HIS A 48 -2.51 -8.01 -9.28
C HIS A 48 -3.60 -7.66 -8.26
N ASP A 49 -3.66 -8.35 -7.12
CA ASP A 49 -4.63 -8.03 -6.06
C ASP A 49 -4.33 -6.66 -5.43
N ARG A 50 -3.05 -6.30 -5.28
CA ARG A 50 -2.63 -4.98 -4.77
C ARG A 50 -2.94 -3.84 -5.74
N PHE A 51 -2.70 -4.06 -7.02
CA PHE A 51 -2.97 -3.06 -8.05
C PHE A 51 -4.43 -3.00 -8.51
N PHE A 52 -5.28 -3.97 -8.13
CA PHE A 52 -6.64 -4.07 -8.65
C PHE A 52 -7.44 -2.77 -8.53
N PHE A 53 -7.44 -2.17 -7.33
CA PHE A 53 -8.19 -0.93 -7.09
C PHE A 53 -7.57 0.26 -7.81
N SER A 54 -6.26 0.44 -7.71
CA SER A 54 -5.55 1.52 -8.40
C SER A 54 -5.64 1.40 -9.92
N ASP A 55 -5.54 0.18 -10.47
CA ASP A 55 -5.70 -0.02 -11.92
C ASP A 55 -7.05 0.51 -12.42
N VAL A 56 -8.13 0.21 -11.70
CA VAL A 56 -9.47 0.68 -12.11
C VAL A 56 -9.63 2.17 -11.88
N GLN A 57 -9.20 2.68 -10.73
CA GLN A 57 -9.36 4.10 -10.38
C GLN A 57 -8.48 5.04 -11.20
N CYS A 58 -7.29 4.59 -11.61
CA CYS A 58 -6.38 5.41 -12.42
C CYS A 58 -6.66 5.27 -13.93
N ARG A 59 -7.10 4.09 -14.41
CA ARG A 59 -7.28 3.81 -15.83
C ARG A 59 -8.73 3.91 -16.30
N GLY A 60 -9.68 3.95 -15.40
CA GLY A 60 -11.10 4.06 -15.71
C GLY A 60 -11.74 2.80 -16.32
N HIS A 61 -11.11 1.64 -16.18
CA HIS A 61 -11.64 0.36 -16.66
C HIS A 61 -11.04 -0.83 -15.89
N TYR A 62 -11.76 -1.96 -15.91
CA TYR A 62 -11.23 -3.20 -15.34
C TYR A 62 -10.12 -3.77 -16.22
N PRO A 63 -8.93 -4.08 -15.67
CA PRO A 63 -7.84 -4.71 -16.43
C PRO A 63 -8.19 -6.15 -16.81
N ALA A 64 -7.54 -6.68 -17.85
CA ALA A 64 -7.81 -8.02 -18.38
C ALA A 64 -7.65 -9.13 -17.32
N TYR A 65 -6.65 -9.01 -16.43
CA TYR A 65 -6.46 -10.01 -15.36
C TYR A 65 -7.62 -10.03 -14.36
N ALA A 66 -8.25 -8.87 -14.10
CA ALA A 66 -9.41 -8.79 -13.21
C ALA A 66 -10.64 -9.51 -13.80
N LEU A 67 -10.90 -9.32 -15.09
CA LEU A 67 -11.97 -10.04 -15.77
C LEU A 67 -11.74 -11.56 -15.73
N LYS A 68 -10.50 -12.01 -15.96
CA LYS A 68 -10.13 -13.43 -15.82
C LYS A 68 -10.20 -13.94 -14.39
N MET A 69 -9.90 -13.11 -13.40
CA MET A 69 -10.09 -13.45 -12.00
C MET A 69 -11.57 -13.65 -11.68
N PHE A 70 -12.46 -12.78 -12.15
CA PHE A 70 -13.90 -12.92 -11.96
C PHE A 70 -14.43 -14.22 -12.56
N GLU A 71 -14.00 -14.57 -13.78
CA GLU A 71 -14.35 -15.83 -14.44
C GLU A 71 -13.91 -17.05 -13.60
N ARG A 72 -12.63 -17.07 -13.16
CA ARG A 72 -12.08 -18.18 -12.33
C ARG A 72 -12.79 -18.33 -10.99
N LYS A 73 -13.10 -17.21 -10.33
CA LYS A 73 -13.81 -17.20 -9.04
C LYS A 73 -15.33 -17.37 -9.21
N ARG A 74 -15.83 -17.47 -10.45
CA ARG A 74 -17.25 -17.57 -10.79
C ARG A 74 -18.09 -16.44 -10.21
N PHE A 75 -17.51 -15.22 -10.16
CA PHE A 75 -18.25 -14.05 -9.76
C PHE A 75 -19.16 -13.61 -10.90
N ASN A 76 -20.45 -13.55 -10.63
CA ASN A 76 -21.45 -13.03 -11.59
C ASN A 76 -21.55 -11.51 -11.41
N ILE A 77 -20.64 -10.77 -12.07
CA ILE A 77 -20.60 -9.31 -12.01
C ILE A 77 -21.17 -8.78 -13.32
N ASN A 78 -22.28 -8.05 -13.23
CA ASN A 78 -22.84 -7.34 -14.37
C ASN A 78 -22.21 -5.95 -14.45
N ILE A 79 -21.40 -5.70 -15.46
CA ILE A 79 -20.77 -4.39 -15.75
C ILE A 79 -21.51 -3.78 -16.91
N THR A 80 -22.37 -2.81 -16.65
CA THR A 80 -23.17 -2.11 -17.66
C THR A 80 -22.33 -1.09 -18.44
N ASP A 81 -22.85 -0.59 -19.56
CA ASP A 81 -22.18 0.47 -20.31
C ASP A 81 -22.19 1.80 -19.54
N GLU A 82 -23.20 2.03 -18.69
CA GLU A 82 -23.22 3.16 -17.74
C GLU A 82 -22.10 3.04 -16.71
N ASP A 83 -21.82 1.83 -16.19
CA ASP A 83 -20.71 1.60 -15.25
C ASP A 83 -19.36 1.87 -15.93
N LYS A 84 -19.17 1.38 -17.16
CA LYS A 84 -17.94 1.64 -17.94
C LYS A 84 -17.73 3.13 -18.19
N LYS A 85 -18.81 3.84 -18.55
CA LYS A 85 -18.78 5.29 -18.75
C LYS A 85 -18.44 6.01 -17.45
N ALA A 86 -19.08 5.66 -16.32
CA ALA A 86 -18.79 6.26 -15.04
C ALA A 86 -17.32 6.06 -14.63
N LEU A 87 -16.78 4.86 -14.81
CA LEU A 87 -15.37 4.55 -14.51
C LEU A 87 -14.42 5.40 -15.35
N SER A 88 -14.67 5.51 -16.66
CA SER A 88 -13.80 6.26 -17.58
C SER A 88 -13.84 7.77 -17.37
N GLU A 89 -14.97 8.32 -16.86
CA GLU A 89 -15.14 9.75 -16.58
C GLU A 89 -14.70 10.16 -15.16
N GLY A 90 -14.44 9.19 -14.28
CA GLY A 90 -14.15 9.42 -12.86
C GLY A 90 -12.80 8.85 -12.41
N THR A 91 -11.76 9.04 -13.20
CA THR A 91 -10.39 8.67 -12.81
C THR A 91 -9.80 9.65 -11.82
N VAL A 92 -8.91 9.17 -10.95
CA VAL A 92 -8.25 9.98 -9.92
C VAL A 92 -7.12 10.83 -10.50
N ASP A 93 -6.81 11.96 -9.85
CA ASP A 93 -5.74 12.88 -10.25
C ASP A 93 -4.37 12.48 -9.68
N TYR A 94 -4.34 11.78 -8.56
CA TYR A 94 -3.12 11.30 -7.91
C TYR A 94 -3.35 10.00 -7.15
N ILE A 95 -2.28 9.31 -6.82
CA ILE A 95 -2.32 8.07 -6.05
C ILE A 95 -1.94 8.35 -4.61
N GLY A 96 -2.90 8.15 -3.69
CA GLY A 96 -2.64 8.06 -2.26
C GLY A 96 -2.44 6.60 -1.86
N PHE A 97 -1.42 6.31 -1.03
CA PHE A 97 -1.22 4.96 -0.55
C PHE A 97 -0.59 4.93 0.84
N SER A 98 -0.86 3.85 1.59
CA SER A 98 -0.14 3.50 2.80
C SER A 98 0.94 2.46 2.53
N TYR A 99 2.07 2.59 3.23
CA TYR A 99 3.17 1.64 3.18
C TYR A 99 3.73 1.39 4.58
N TYR A 100 3.78 0.15 5.01
CA TYR A 100 4.32 -0.23 6.31
C TYR A 100 5.37 -1.33 6.23
N MET A 101 5.22 -2.23 5.26
CA MET A 101 6.03 -3.43 5.16
C MET A 101 5.96 -4.04 3.76
N SER A 102 6.77 -5.07 3.52
CA SER A 102 6.69 -5.96 2.37
C SER A 102 6.45 -7.40 2.81
N ASN A 103 5.97 -8.23 1.89
CA ASN A 103 5.83 -9.67 2.07
C ASN A 103 6.75 -10.42 1.11
N THR A 104 7.11 -11.66 1.47
CA THR A 104 7.89 -12.56 0.61
C THR A 104 7.12 -13.86 0.43
N VAL A 105 7.10 -14.40 -0.80
CA VAL A 105 6.32 -15.59 -1.14
C VAL A 105 7.16 -16.64 -1.84
N ASP A 106 6.95 -17.90 -1.43
CA ASP A 106 7.63 -19.08 -1.97
C ASP A 106 6.59 -20.02 -2.59
N SER A 107 6.71 -20.30 -3.87
CA SER A 107 5.80 -21.17 -4.63
C SER A 107 5.76 -22.62 -4.15
N ASN A 108 6.76 -23.06 -3.38
CA ASN A 108 6.78 -24.39 -2.79
C ASN A 108 5.99 -24.46 -1.47
N SER A 109 5.81 -23.32 -0.80
CA SER A 109 5.15 -23.21 0.51
C SER A 109 3.66 -22.90 0.39
N ILE A 110 3.21 -22.32 -0.72
CA ILE A 110 1.85 -21.82 -0.89
C ILE A 110 1.01 -22.79 -1.71
N ARG A 111 -0.09 -23.28 -1.12
CA ARG A 111 -1.11 -24.07 -1.81
C ARG A 111 -2.35 -23.25 -2.18
N ASP A 112 -2.66 -22.23 -1.38
CA ASP A 112 -3.74 -21.29 -1.64
C ASP A 112 -3.32 -19.90 -1.14
N VAL A 113 -3.64 -18.86 -1.89
CA VAL A 113 -3.19 -17.49 -1.57
C VAL A 113 -4.39 -16.65 -1.21
N SER A 114 -4.49 -16.29 0.06
CA SER A 114 -5.39 -15.26 0.56
C SER A 114 -4.57 -14.07 1.07
N THR A 115 -5.09 -12.86 0.85
CA THR A 115 -4.53 -11.64 1.41
C THR A 115 -5.53 -11.02 2.38
N THR A 116 -5.07 -10.57 3.53
CA THR A 116 -5.88 -9.86 4.52
C THR A 116 -5.90 -8.36 4.24
N THR A 117 -6.83 -7.66 4.85
CA THR A 117 -7.00 -6.20 4.68
C THR A 117 -5.84 -5.37 5.25
N ASP A 118 -5.07 -5.93 6.18
CA ASP A 118 -3.87 -5.32 6.75
C ASP A 118 -2.62 -5.50 5.86
N GLY A 119 -2.79 -6.15 4.72
CA GLY A 119 -1.69 -6.38 3.78
C GLY A 119 -0.87 -7.63 4.07
N SER A 120 -1.12 -8.33 5.17
CA SER A 120 -0.47 -9.61 5.45
C SER A 120 -0.94 -10.70 4.48
N SER A 121 -0.12 -11.73 4.32
CA SER A 121 -0.48 -12.98 3.65
C SER A 121 -0.32 -14.12 4.64
N GLU A 122 -1.34 -14.95 4.79
CA GLU A 122 -1.28 -16.12 5.67
C GLU A 122 -0.16 -17.11 5.27
N HIS A 123 0.35 -16.99 4.06
CA HIS A 123 1.37 -17.86 3.48
C HIS A 123 2.68 -17.14 3.15
N SER A 124 2.89 -15.93 3.67
CA SER A 124 4.17 -15.26 3.50
C SER A 124 5.27 -16.01 4.26
N VAL A 125 6.45 -16.08 3.64
CA VAL A 125 7.65 -16.61 4.27
C VAL A 125 8.53 -15.46 4.73
N LYS A 126 9.35 -15.71 5.77
CA LYS A 126 10.29 -14.71 6.25
C LYS A 126 11.30 -14.36 5.17
N ASN A 127 11.48 -13.08 4.91
CA ASN A 127 12.55 -12.60 4.04
C ASN A 127 13.91 -12.76 4.77
N PRO A 128 14.88 -13.48 4.20
CA PRO A 128 16.16 -13.71 4.87
C PRO A 128 17.05 -12.45 4.95
N TYR A 129 16.72 -11.38 4.23
CA TYR A 129 17.52 -10.16 4.13
C TYR A 129 16.95 -8.98 4.91
N ILE A 130 15.71 -9.08 5.41
CA ILE A 130 14.98 -7.98 6.02
C ILE A 130 14.67 -8.29 7.48
N LYS A 131 14.90 -7.32 8.37
CA LYS A 131 14.52 -7.42 9.78
C LYS A 131 13.01 -7.21 9.95
N GLU A 132 12.47 -7.77 11.01
CA GLU A 132 11.05 -7.65 11.35
C GLU A 132 10.84 -6.90 12.65
N THR A 133 9.69 -6.25 12.77
CA THR A 133 9.19 -5.67 14.03
C THR A 133 8.73 -6.77 14.99
N ASP A 134 8.36 -6.40 16.23
CA ASP A 134 7.77 -7.32 17.22
C ASP A 134 6.45 -7.97 16.74
N TRP A 135 5.80 -7.39 15.73
CA TRP A 135 4.60 -7.94 15.09
C TRP A 135 4.88 -8.72 13.80
N GLY A 136 6.15 -9.04 13.49
CA GLY A 136 6.53 -9.77 12.29
C GLY A 136 6.40 -8.94 11.00
N TRP A 137 6.35 -7.63 11.06
CA TRP A 137 6.30 -6.77 9.90
C TRP A 137 7.72 -6.44 9.41
N ALA A 138 7.97 -6.66 8.14
CA ALA A 138 9.27 -6.37 7.53
C ALA A 138 9.59 -4.87 7.59
N ILE A 139 10.77 -4.53 8.09
CA ILE A 139 11.31 -3.16 8.10
C ILE A 139 12.03 -2.97 6.78
N ASP A 140 11.34 -2.44 5.78
CA ASP A 140 11.80 -2.43 4.39
C ASP A 140 11.71 -1.05 3.75
N PRO A 141 12.68 -0.18 3.99
CA PRO A 141 12.72 1.15 3.37
C PRO A 141 12.95 1.09 1.86
N GLU A 142 13.75 0.15 1.34
CA GLU A 142 13.95 -0.05 -0.09
C GLU A 142 12.65 -0.46 -0.80
N GLY A 143 11.80 -1.21 -0.12
CA GLY A 143 10.47 -1.56 -0.60
C GLY A 143 9.57 -0.37 -0.85
N LEU A 144 9.71 0.70 -0.06
CA LEU A 144 9.00 1.95 -0.31
C LEU A 144 9.44 2.59 -1.64
N ARG A 145 10.77 2.68 -1.90
CA ARG A 145 11.30 3.18 -3.18
C ARG A 145 10.84 2.30 -4.35
N TYR A 146 10.87 1.00 -4.18
CA TYR A 146 10.38 0.03 -5.17
C TYR A 146 8.89 0.25 -5.51
N VAL A 147 8.04 0.41 -4.51
CA VAL A 147 6.60 0.68 -4.70
C VAL A 147 6.37 2.01 -5.40
N LEU A 148 7.10 3.06 -5.01
CA LEU A 148 7.02 4.37 -5.65
C LEU A 148 7.33 4.26 -7.15
N ASN A 149 8.39 3.56 -7.52
CA ASN A 149 8.74 3.31 -8.92
C ASN A 149 7.64 2.49 -9.62
N GLN A 150 7.15 1.39 -9.02
CA GLN A 150 6.10 0.57 -9.61
C GLN A 150 4.82 1.36 -9.91
N PHE A 151 4.39 2.22 -8.99
CA PHE A 151 3.22 3.07 -9.22
C PHE A 151 3.47 4.10 -10.30
N TYR A 152 4.63 4.77 -10.25
CA TYR A 152 4.94 5.83 -11.20
C TYR A 152 5.09 5.30 -12.62
N GLU A 153 5.85 4.23 -12.83
CA GLU A 153 5.97 3.56 -14.13
C GLU A 153 4.63 3.03 -14.67
N ARG A 154 3.70 2.66 -13.77
CA ARG A 154 2.41 2.08 -14.14
C ARG A 154 1.37 3.13 -14.54
N TYR A 155 1.38 4.31 -13.92
CA TYR A 155 0.30 5.29 -14.07
C TYR A 155 0.76 6.69 -14.46
N GLU A 156 2.02 7.04 -14.24
CA GLU A 156 2.60 8.38 -14.46
C GLU A 156 1.82 9.50 -13.75
N LEU A 157 1.15 9.18 -12.64
CA LEU A 157 0.41 10.14 -11.82
C LEU A 157 1.24 10.61 -10.63
N PRO A 158 1.00 11.83 -10.14
CA PRO A 158 1.55 12.28 -8.85
C PRO A 158 1.16 11.32 -7.73
N MET A 159 2.02 11.20 -6.71
CA MET A 159 1.79 10.29 -5.58
C MET A 159 1.85 11.00 -4.24
N PHE A 160 1.08 10.48 -3.28
CA PHE A 160 1.09 10.93 -1.90
C PHE A 160 1.17 9.71 -0.97
N ILE A 161 2.18 9.65 -0.12
CA ILE A 161 2.23 8.63 0.94
C ILE A 161 1.36 9.14 2.08
N VAL A 162 0.15 8.59 2.21
CA VAL A 162 -0.84 9.05 3.18
C VAL A 162 -0.66 8.41 4.55
N GLU A 163 0.04 7.27 4.61
CA GLU A 163 0.37 6.60 5.85
C GLU A 163 1.70 5.84 5.73
N ASN A 164 2.55 5.99 6.75
CA ASN A 164 3.74 5.19 6.98
C ASN A 164 4.13 5.31 8.45
N GLY A 165 4.63 4.27 9.09
CA GLY A 165 4.99 4.33 10.49
C GLY A 165 5.48 3.01 11.06
N PHE A 166 5.98 3.07 12.28
CA PHE A 166 6.56 1.95 13.00
C PHE A 166 5.77 1.71 14.29
N GLY A 167 5.04 0.59 14.34
CA GLY A 167 4.37 0.15 15.55
C GLY A 167 5.35 -0.54 16.52
N ALA A 168 5.43 -0.06 17.75
CA ALA A 168 6.33 -0.60 18.77
C ALA A 168 5.69 -0.64 20.14
N ILE A 169 6.29 -1.42 21.06
CA ILE A 169 6.00 -1.35 22.49
C ILE A 169 6.94 -0.31 23.09
N ASP A 170 6.42 0.90 23.26
CA ASP A 170 7.20 1.99 23.83
C ASP A 170 7.29 1.85 25.36
N LYS A 171 8.45 2.22 25.91
CA LYS A 171 8.67 2.27 27.35
C LYS A 171 8.76 3.72 27.79
N LYS A 172 7.88 4.11 28.71
CA LYS A 172 7.96 5.40 29.37
C LYS A 172 8.93 5.29 30.54
N GLU A 173 9.93 6.16 30.58
CA GLU A 173 10.91 6.24 31.67
C GLU A 173 10.35 7.01 32.88
N GLU A 174 11.08 7.00 34.01
CA GLU A 174 10.62 7.66 35.25
C GLU A 174 10.48 9.19 35.11
N ASP A 175 11.28 9.82 34.27
CA ASP A 175 11.21 11.25 33.96
C ASP A 175 10.11 11.60 32.93
N GLY A 176 9.37 10.60 32.44
CA GLY A 176 8.31 10.76 31.45
C GLY A 176 8.78 10.72 30.00
N SER A 177 10.07 10.57 29.72
CA SER A 177 10.60 10.44 28.36
C SER A 177 10.35 9.04 27.77
N CYS A 178 10.37 8.95 26.42
CA CYS A 178 10.37 7.70 25.68
C CYS A 178 11.57 7.70 24.72
N HIS A 179 12.42 6.68 24.84
CA HIS A 179 13.59 6.54 23.97
C HIS A 179 13.28 5.60 22.80
N ASP A 180 12.75 6.14 21.72
CA ASP A 180 12.26 5.41 20.54
C ASP A 180 13.20 5.53 19.33
N SER A 181 14.49 5.36 19.52
CA SER A 181 15.50 5.39 18.46
C SER A 181 15.14 4.48 17.27
N TYR A 182 14.50 3.35 17.52
CA TYR A 182 13.99 2.44 16.49
C TYR A 182 12.98 3.12 15.53
N ARG A 183 12.10 4.01 16.06
CA ARG A 183 11.14 4.78 15.24
C ARG A 183 11.86 5.87 14.43
N ILE A 184 12.82 6.54 15.05
CA ILE A 184 13.67 7.53 14.38
C ILE A 184 14.44 6.89 13.23
N ASP A 185 15.06 5.74 13.46
CA ASP A 185 15.83 5.04 12.44
C ASP A 185 14.95 4.52 11.30
N TYR A 186 13.76 4.00 11.63
CA TYR A 186 12.77 3.59 10.62
C TYR A 186 12.37 4.76 9.72
N LEU A 187 11.96 5.88 10.31
CA LEU A 187 11.53 7.07 9.55
C LEU A 187 12.67 7.65 8.72
N ARG A 188 13.87 7.76 9.30
CA ARG A 188 15.05 8.26 8.57
C ARG A 188 15.34 7.40 7.35
N ALA A 189 15.35 6.08 7.48
CA ALA A 189 15.62 5.17 6.38
C ALA A 189 14.54 5.28 5.29
N HIS A 190 13.26 5.37 5.64
CA HIS A 190 12.18 5.54 4.67
C HIS A 190 12.23 6.90 3.97
N ILE A 191 12.50 7.98 4.70
CA ILE A 191 12.66 9.33 4.11
C ILE A 191 13.84 9.36 3.14
N GLU A 192 14.94 8.70 3.44
CA GLU A 192 16.09 8.62 2.52
C GLU A 192 15.72 7.89 1.22
N GLN A 193 14.90 6.84 1.29
CA GLN A 193 14.44 6.14 0.09
C GLN A 193 13.42 6.95 -0.71
N MET A 194 12.56 7.71 -0.06
CA MET A 194 11.68 8.68 -0.75
C MET A 194 12.49 9.73 -1.50
N LYS A 195 13.53 10.27 -0.85
CA LYS A 195 14.44 11.24 -1.47
C LYS A 195 15.10 10.66 -2.72
N LYS A 196 15.62 9.43 -2.64
CA LYS A 196 16.20 8.73 -3.80
C LYS A 196 15.19 8.50 -4.91
N ALA A 197 13.95 8.08 -4.57
CA ALA A 197 12.90 7.91 -5.58
C ALA A 197 12.64 9.21 -6.37
N VAL A 198 12.67 10.37 -5.71
CA VAL A 198 12.49 11.66 -6.36
C VAL A 198 13.74 12.11 -7.13
N GLU A 199 14.93 12.06 -6.50
CA GLU A 199 16.16 12.64 -7.04
C GLU A 199 16.84 11.75 -8.08
N GLU A 200 16.81 10.43 -7.89
CA GLU A 200 17.50 9.47 -8.74
C GLU A 200 16.57 8.80 -9.76
N ASP A 201 15.31 8.49 -9.36
CA ASP A 201 14.37 7.75 -10.19
C ASP A 201 13.34 8.68 -10.91
N GLY A 202 13.25 9.97 -10.53
CA GLY A 202 12.37 10.93 -11.17
C GLY A 202 10.88 10.79 -10.81
N VAL A 203 10.59 10.13 -9.69
CA VAL A 203 9.23 9.93 -9.21
C VAL A 203 8.59 11.25 -8.78
N ASN A 204 7.34 11.50 -9.20
CA ASN A 204 6.57 12.68 -8.77
C ASN A 204 5.86 12.41 -7.44
N LEU A 205 6.57 12.60 -6.32
CA LEU A 205 6.03 12.49 -4.96
C LEU A 205 5.63 13.87 -4.43
N MET A 206 4.32 14.12 -4.22
CA MET A 206 3.77 15.41 -3.76
C MET A 206 3.91 15.59 -2.25
N GLY A 207 3.86 14.53 -1.48
CA GLY A 207 3.85 14.64 -0.02
C GLY A 207 3.89 13.30 0.71
N TYR A 208 4.06 13.43 2.03
CA TYR A 208 4.18 12.32 2.97
C TYR A 208 3.55 12.69 4.31
N THR A 209 2.77 11.77 4.86
CA THR A 209 2.24 11.86 6.22
C THR A 209 2.55 10.57 6.98
N PRO A 210 3.16 10.66 8.18
CA PRO A 210 3.33 9.49 9.02
C PRO A 210 1.99 9.09 9.65
N TRP A 211 1.83 7.79 9.93
CA TRP A 211 0.70 7.29 10.68
C TRP A 211 0.83 7.62 12.16
N GLY A 212 -0.13 8.40 12.68
CA GLY A 212 -0.27 8.69 14.10
C GLY A 212 0.75 9.70 14.63
N CYS A 213 0.41 11.00 14.72
CA CYS A 213 1.23 11.94 15.50
C CYS A 213 1.03 11.73 17.00
N ILE A 214 -0.14 11.26 17.44
CA ILE A 214 -0.51 10.91 18.81
C ILE A 214 -0.85 9.43 18.83
N ASP A 215 -0.47 8.72 19.90
CA ASP A 215 -0.81 7.32 20.05
C ASP A 215 -2.32 7.08 20.01
N CYS A 216 -2.72 6.05 19.30
CA CYS A 216 -4.10 5.58 19.23
C CYS A 216 -4.15 4.05 19.29
N ILE A 217 -5.34 3.53 19.51
CA ILE A 217 -5.58 2.09 19.49
C ILE A 217 -5.27 1.55 18.08
N SER A 218 -4.42 0.52 18.03
CA SER A 218 -4.07 -0.14 16.77
C SER A 218 -5.31 -0.74 16.09
N PHE A 219 -5.54 -0.43 14.83
CA PHE A 219 -6.63 -1.01 14.05
C PHE A 219 -6.52 -2.53 13.90
N THR A 220 -5.29 -3.03 13.72
CA THR A 220 -5.08 -4.47 13.44
C THR A 220 -5.17 -5.33 14.68
N THR A 221 -4.72 -4.83 15.85
CA THR A 221 -4.67 -5.64 17.08
C THR A 221 -5.70 -5.23 18.15
N GLY A 222 -6.32 -4.06 17.99
CA GLY A 222 -7.24 -3.52 19.01
C GLY A 222 -6.55 -3.13 20.33
N GLU A 223 -5.23 -2.94 20.30
CA GLU A 223 -4.41 -2.74 21.49
C GLU A 223 -3.72 -1.39 21.51
N MET A 224 -3.70 -0.74 22.67
CA MET A 224 -2.96 0.51 22.87
C MET A 224 -1.46 0.30 22.92
N LYS A 225 -0.99 -0.89 23.29
CA LYS A 225 0.45 -1.20 23.41
C LYS A 225 1.23 -1.14 22.10
N LYS A 226 0.56 -1.29 20.94
CA LYS A 226 1.16 -1.14 19.61
C LYS A 226 1.11 0.32 19.21
N ARG A 227 2.10 1.08 19.68
CA ARG A 227 2.18 2.52 19.50
C ARG A 227 2.89 2.92 18.22
N TYR A 228 2.36 3.93 17.55
CA TYR A 228 2.92 4.52 16.32
C TYR A 228 3.26 6.01 16.51
N GLY A 229 2.68 6.65 17.53
CA GLY A 229 2.71 8.08 17.73
C GLY A 229 4.08 8.64 18.08
N PHE A 230 4.20 9.96 17.91
CA PHE A 230 5.32 10.76 18.40
C PHE A 230 5.04 11.33 19.80
N ILE A 231 3.79 11.28 20.21
CA ILE A 231 3.32 11.69 21.53
C ILE A 231 2.73 10.46 22.22
N TYR A 232 3.39 10.08 23.32
CA TYR A 232 2.95 8.96 24.15
C TYR A 232 1.65 9.30 24.90
N VAL A 233 0.66 8.40 24.83
CA VAL A 233 -0.63 8.48 25.51
C VAL A 233 -0.88 7.24 26.37
#